data_72f64840be45ca34625a6e84b6f9401b
#
_entry.id   72f64840be45ca34625a6e84b6f9401b
#
_cell.length_a   1.000
_cell.length_b   1.000
_cell.length_c   1.000
_cell.angle_alpha   90.00
_cell.angle_beta   90.00
_cell.angle_gamma   90.00
#
_symmetry.space_group_name_H-M   'P 1'
#
loop_
_entity.id
_entity.type
_entity.pdbx_description
1 polymer ?
#
loop_
_entity_poly.entity_id
_entity_poly.type
_entity_poly.pdbx_seq_one_letter_code
_entity_poly.pdbx_strand_id
1 'polypeptide(L)'
;MAETPIRVMIVDDHAVVRSGLSAFLMAYDDLEFVGEASGGLDAVRKCPDIRPDVILMDLVMPEVDGSEATRLIREACPQVQVIALTSYKEEELVQGALKAGAIGYLLKNVSAEELANAIRAAYAGRPTLAPEAAEVLIKAATHKKEETDPGLTDRELDILQLMVDGLSNPDIAKKLYVSRSTVKFHVSNILMKLGAASRTEAVSMAIHGRLVK
;
A
#
# COMPACT_ATOMS: atom_id res chain seq x y z
N MET A 1 -2.73 -37.46 1.49
CA MET A 1 -1.40 -36.84 1.47
C MET A 1 -1.57 -35.46 2.13
N ALA A 2 -0.79 -35.14 3.16
CA ALA A 2 -0.85 -33.82 3.75
C ALA A 2 -0.45 -32.81 2.65
N GLU A 3 -1.32 -31.85 2.33
CA GLU A 3 -0.97 -30.76 1.45
C GLU A 3 0.17 -29.95 2.09
N THR A 4 1.17 -29.58 1.30
CA THR A 4 2.25 -28.72 1.78
C THR A 4 1.66 -27.38 2.20
N PRO A 5 1.97 -26.85 3.39
CA PRO A 5 1.41 -25.58 3.83
C PRO A 5 1.85 -24.43 2.92
N ILE A 6 0.99 -23.42 2.78
CA ILE A 6 1.27 -22.21 2.00
C ILE A 6 2.30 -21.37 2.76
N ARG A 7 3.42 -21.08 2.13
CA ARG A 7 4.55 -20.34 2.70
C ARG A 7 4.28 -18.83 2.63
N VAL A 8 4.08 -18.19 3.78
CA VAL A 8 3.70 -16.78 3.87
C VAL A 8 4.81 -15.95 4.49
N MET A 9 5.21 -14.89 3.80
CA MET A 9 6.12 -13.84 4.29
C MET A 9 5.33 -12.59 4.64
N ILE A 10 5.74 -11.89 5.70
CA ILE A 10 5.11 -10.65 6.16
C ILE A 10 6.05 -9.47 5.96
N VAL A 11 5.53 -8.37 5.38
CA VAL A 11 6.30 -7.14 5.15
C VAL A 11 5.51 -5.95 5.69
N ASP A 12 6.02 -5.32 6.75
CA ASP A 12 5.39 -4.18 7.44
C ASP A 12 6.47 -3.47 8.26
N ASP A 13 6.47 -2.15 8.34
CA ASP A 13 7.46 -1.41 9.14
C ASP A 13 7.12 -1.42 10.65
N HIS A 14 5.89 -1.82 11.02
CA HIS A 14 5.43 -1.90 12.41
C HIS A 14 5.63 -3.30 13.00
N ALA A 15 6.55 -3.44 13.96
CA ALA A 15 6.86 -4.74 14.59
C ALA A 15 5.64 -5.42 15.26
N VAL A 16 4.74 -4.63 15.84
CA VAL A 16 3.53 -5.15 16.49
C VAL A 16 2.59 -5.79 15.46
N VAL A 17 2.46 -5.21 14.27
CA VAL A 17 1.66 -5.78 13.17
C VAL A 17 2.27 -7.09 12.70
N ARG A 18 3.59 -7.13 12.47
CA ARG A 18 4.27 -8.37 12.07
C ARG A 18 4.09 -9.49 13.10
N SER A 19 4.26 -9.18 14.40
CA SER A 19 4.04 -10.16 15.46
C SER A 19 2.60 -10.66 15.52
N GLY A 20 1.61 -9.79 15.33
CA GLY A 20 0.20 -10.16 15.28
C GLY A 20 -0.12 -11.08 14.10
N LEU A 21 0.38 -10.73 12.90
CA LEU A 21 0.18 -11.53 11.70
C LEU A 21 0.91 -12.89 11.77
N SER A 22 2.12 -12.95 12.34
CA SER A 22 2.81 -14.23 12.51
C SER A 22 2.07 -15.16 13.48
N ALA A 23 1.58 -14.63 14.59
CA ALA A 23 0.76 -15.40 15.53
C ALA A 23 -0.56 -15.89 14.89
N PHE A 24 -1.17 -15.04 14.05
CA PHE A 24 -2.34 -15.43 13.27
C PHE A 24 -2.04 -16.61 12.32
N LEU A 25 -0.94 -16.55 11.57
CA LEU A 25 -0.59 -17.64 10.62
C LEU A 25 -0.39 -18.98 11.36
N MET A 26 0.21 -18.96 12.55
CA MET A 26 0.43 -20.16 13.36
C MET A 26 -0.87 -20.84 13.85
N ALA A 27 -2.02 -20.16 13.76
CA ALA A 27 -3.32 -20.73 14.13
C ALA A 27 -3.95 -21.61 13.03
N TYR A 28 -3.34 -21.68 11.84
CA TYR A 28 -3.85 -22.43 10.70
C TYR A 28 -2.82 -23.47 10.23
N ASP A 29 -3.17 -24.73 10.22
CA ASP A 29 -2.27 -25.85 9.85
C ASP A 29 -1.81 -25.80 8.38
N ASP A 30 -2.58 -25.15 7.52
CA ASP A 30 -2.32 -25.02 6.09
C ASP A 30 -1.53 -23.74 5.70
N LEU A 31 -1.17 -22.89 6.67
CA LEU A 31 -0.37 -21.70 6.49
C LEU A 31 0.94 -21.79 7.27
N GLU A 32 2.05 -21.47 6.64
CA GLU A 32 3.38 -21.47 7.26
C GLU A 32 4.00 -20.06 7.24
N PHE A 33 4.29 -19.51 8.40
CA PHE A 33 5.11 -18.29 8.50
C PHE A 33 6.57 -18.62 8.19
N VAL A 34 7.10 -18.09 7.07
CA VAL A 34 8.46 -18.41 6.61
C VAL A 34 9.45 -17.27 6.76
N GLY A 35 8.99 -16.07 7.11
CA GLY A 35 9.88 -14.94 7.35
C GLY A 35 9.19 -13.60 7.32
N GLU A 36 9.95 -12.57 7.70
CA GLU A 36 9.46 -11.19 7.73
C GLU A 36 10.50 -10.19 7.20
N ALA A 37 10.02 -9.02 6.78
CA ALA A 37 10.82 -7.85 6.48
C ALA A 37 10.20 -6.59 7.10
N SER A 38 11.05 -5.64 7.51
CA SER A 38 10.63 -4.38 8.11
C SER A 38 10.56 -3.22 7.11
N GLY A 39 10.65 -3.50 5.81
CA GLY A 39 10.58 -2.51 4.74
C GLY A 39 10.69 -3.14 3.36
N GLY A 40 10.32 -2.36 2.33
CA GLY A 40 10.25 -2.85 0.96
C GLY A 40 11.58 -3.38 0.42
N LEU A 41 12.68 -2.66 0.65
CA LEU A 41 14.01 -3.05 0.18
C LEU A 41 14.51 -4.34 0.85
N ASP A 42 14.20 -4.52 2.13
CA ASP A 42 14.52 -5.73 2.88
C ASP A 42 13.73 -6.94 2.35
N ALA A 43 12.45 -6.73 2.02
CA ALA A 43 11.61 -7.76 1.40
C ALA A 43 12.15 -8.21 0.04
N VAL A 44 12.54 -7.27 -0.82
CA VAL A 44 13.13 -7.58 -2.14
C VAL A 44 14.39 -8.43 -2.01
N ARG A 45 15.28 -8.10 -1.05
CA ARG A 45 16.52 -8.86 -0.81
C ARG A 45 16.28 -10.26 -0.28
N LYS A 46 15.31 -10.43 0.64
CA LYS A 46 15.04 -11.69 1.33
C LYS A 46 14.19 -12.66 0.50
N CYS A 47 13.35 -12.15 -0.39
CA CYS A 47 12.39 -12.96 -1.14
C CYS A 47 13.02 -14.14 -1.90
N PRO A 48 14.14 -13.99 -2.64
CA PRO A 48 14.75 -15.11 -3.37
C PRO A 48 15.25 -16.25 -2.48
N ASP A 49 15.69 -15.94 -1.25
CA ASP A 49 16.21 -16.92 -0.29
C ASP A 49 15.07 -17.60 0.47
N ILE A 50 14.10 -16.84 0.94
CA ILE A 50 12.93 -17.33 1.68
C ILE A 50 12.01 -18.13 0.78
N ARG A 51 11.83 -17.74 -0.48
CA ARG A 51 10.92 -18.36 -1.47
C ARG A 51 9.51 -18.52 -0.92
N PRO A 52 8.83 -17.43 -0.52
CA PRO A 52 7.44 -17.51 -0.10
C PRO A 52 6.53 -17.80 -1.29
N ASP A 53 5.36 -18.39 -1.03
CA ASP A 53 4.29 -18.50 -2.02
C ASP A 53 3.47 -17.22 -2.06
N VAL A 54 3.20 -16.64 -0.88
CA VAL A 54 2.41 -15.42 -0.71
C VAL A 54 3.14 -14.43 0.18
N ILE A 55 3.11 -13.17 -0.18
CA ILE A 55 3.60 -12.05 0.65
C ILE A 55 2.42 -11.18 1.08
N LEU A 56 2.30 -10.92 2.40
CA LEU A 56 1.45 -9.87 2.94
C LEU A 56 2.29 -8.59 2.99
N MET A 57 1.94 -7.59 2.17
CA MET A 57 2.74 -6.39 1.93
C MET A 57 2.03 -5.14 2.42
N ASP A 58 2.60 -4.45 3.42
CA ASP A 58 2.14 -3.08 3.70
C ASP A 58 2.53 -2.14 2.56
N LEU A 59 1.65 -1.22 2.23
CA LEU A 59 1.88 -0.27 1.15
C LEU A 59 2.63 0.98 1.61
N VAL A 60 2.43 1.38 2.86
CA VAL A 60 2.96 2.65 3.37
C VAL A 60 4.17 2.41 4.26
N MET A 61 5.33 2.29 3.64
CA MET A 61 6.61 2.06 4.32
C MET A 61 7.64 3.13 3.94
N PRO A 62 8.64 3.39 4.82
CA PRO A 62 9.75 4.29 4.51
C PRO A 62 10.63 3.77 3.36
N GLU A 63 11.33 4.70 2.68
CA GLU A 63 12.31 4.47 1.61
C GLU A 63 11.70 3.87 0.34
N VAL A 64 11.34 2.60 0.36
CA VAL A 64 10.68 1.89 -0.74
C VAL A 64 9.30 1.47 -0.26
N ASP A 65 8.27 2.04 -0.88
CA ASP A 65 6.88 1.70 -0.56
C ASP A 65 6.50 0.29 -1.04
N GLY A 66 5.35 -0.19 -0.58
CA GLY A 66 4.93 -1.55 -0.87
C GLY A 66 4.56 -1.78 -2.35
N SER A 67 4.17 -0.75 -3.08
CA SER A 67 3.88 -0.87 -4.51
C SER A 67 5.17 -1.08 -5.30
N GLU A 68 6.20 -0.26 -5.05
CA GLU A 68 7.50 -0.42 -5.70
C GLU A 68 8.17 -1.73 -5.27
N ALA A 69 8.09 -2.10 -3.98
CA ALA A 69 8.58 -3.40 -3.50
C ALA A 69 7.87 -4.57 -4.21
N THR A 70 6.55 -4.48 -4.39
CA THR A 70 5.76 -5.49 -5.12
C THR A 70 6.24 -5.63 -6.55
N ARG A 71 6.44 -4.51 -7.27
CA ARG A 71 6.95 -4.51 -8.64
C ARG A 71 8.30 -5.23 -8.73
N LEU A 72 9.26 -4.85 -7.88
CA LEU A 72 10.60 -5.45 -7.85
C LEU A 72 10.57 -6.94 -7.50
N ILE A 73 9.74 -7.34 -6.54
CA ILE A 73 9.56 -8.75 -6.17
C ILE A 73 8.94 -9.54 -7.33
N ARG A 74 7.91 -9.00 -8.00
CA ARG A 74 7.28 -9.66 -9.14
C ARG A 74 8.22 -9.82 -10.34
N GLU A 75 9.16 -8.91 -10.52
CA GLU A 75 10.21 -9.02 -11.55
C GLU A 75 11.26 -10.09 -11.18
N ALA A 76 11.71 -10.12 -9.93
CA ALA A 76 12.73 -11.05 -9.46
C ALA A 76 12.20 -12.47 -9.19
N CYS A 77 10.97 -12.57 -8.69
CA CYS A 77 10.31 -13.80 -8.24
C CYS A 77 8.88 -13.89 -8.81
N PRO A 78 8.68 -14.14 -10.11
CA PRO A 78 7.37 -14.07 -10.78
C PRO A 78 6.30 -15.03 -10.22
N GLN A 79 6.73 -16.13 -9.56
CA GLN A 79 5.85 -17.13 -8.97
C GLN A 79 5.20 -16.65 -7.66
N VAL A 80 5.81 -15.69 -6.96
CA VAL A 80 5.36 -15.19 -5.67
C VAL A 80 4.11 -14.33 -5.85
N GLN A 81 3.06 -14.58 -5.10
CA GLN A 81 1.86 -13.75 -5.09
C GLN A 81 1.95 -12.69 -4.00
N VAL A 82 1.47 -11.49 -4.27
CA VAL A 82 1.50 -10.40 -3.30
C VAL A 82 0.08 -9.93 -3.00
N ILE A 83 -0.28 -9.92 -1.71
CA ILE A 83 -1.50 -9.30 -1.19
C ILE A 83 -1.09 -8.00 -0.52
N ALA A 84 -1.59 -6.87 -1.01
CA ALA A 84 -1.46 -5.59 -0.33
C ALA A 84 -2.35 -5.59 0.92
N LEU A 85 -1.77 -5.31 2.08
CA LEU A 85 -2.44 -5.23 3.37
C LEU A 85 -2.18 -3.86 3.99
N THR A 86 -3.17 -2.99 4.01
CA THR A 86 -3.01 -1.58 4.36
C THR A 86 -4.12 -1.05 5.27
N SER A 87 -3.87 0.06 5.93
CA SER A 87 -4.91 0.79 6.70
C SER A 87 -5.69 1.79 5.85
N TYR A 88 -5.38 1.93 4.57
CA TYR A 88 -5.82 3.01 3.69
C TYR A 88 -6.70 2.50 2.55
N LYS A 89 -7.60 3.37 2.06
CA LYS A 89 -8.57 3.07 0.99
C LYS A 89 -8.42 4.00 -0.23
N GLU A 90 -7.33 4.78 -0.25
CA GLU A 90 -7.11 5.78 -1.30
C GLU A 90 -6.93 5.12 -2.67
N GLU A 91 -7.55 5.73 -3.66
CA GLU A 91 -7.60 5.23 -5.03
C GLU A 91 -6.22 4.95 -5.61
N GLU A 92 -5.27 5.85 -5.38
CA GLU A 92 -3.90 5.71 -5.87
C GLU A 92 -3.19 4.51 -5.29
N LEU A 93 -3.39 4.22 -4.00
CA LEU A 93 -2.80 3.06 -3.34
C LEU A 93 -3.35 1.77 -3.92
N VAL A 94 -4.69 1.70 -4.10
CA VAL A 94 -5.34 0.54 -4.72
C VAL A 94 -4.82 0.33 -6.13
N GLN A 95 -4.87 1.38 -6.97
CA GLN A 95 -4.40 1.31 -8.35
C GLN A 95 -2.90 1.03 -8.46
N GLY A 96 -2.08 1.67 -7.60
CA GLY A 96 -0.64 1.48 -7.55
C GLY A 96 -0.26 0.04 -7.24
N ALA A 97 -0.83 -0.55 -6.19
CA ALA A 97 -0.58 -1.93 -5.80
C ALA A 97 -0.96 -2.94 -6.91
N LEU A 98 -2.14 -2.76 -7.52
CA LEU A 98 -2.60 -3.66 -8.59
C LEU A 98 -1.76 -3.50 -9.87
N LYS A 99 -1.38 -2.28 -10.26
CA LYS A 99 -0.47 -2.03 -11.39
C LYS A 99 0.91 -2.62 -11.16
N ALA A 100 1.38 -2.63 -9.90
CA ALA A 100 2.64 -3.26 -9.50
C ALA A 100 2.60 -4.80 -9.54
N GLY A 101 1.42 -5.40 -9.69
CA GLY A 101 1.21 -6.84 -9.79
C GLY A 101 0.76 -7.52 -8.51
N ALA A 102 0.23 -6.78 -7.54
CA ALA A 102 -0.47 -7.38 -6.41
C ALA A 102 -1.73 -8.11 -6.90
N ILE A 103 -1.95 -9.35 -6.42
CA ILE A 103 -3.12 -10.15 -6.76
C ILE A 103 -4.29 -9.89 -5.83
N GLY A 104 -4.04 -9.28 -4.68
CA GLY A 104 -5.05 -8.96 -3.68
C GLY A 104 -4.82 -7.61 -3.02
N TYR A 105 -5.93 -7.03 -2.53
CA TYR A 105 -5.91 -5.79 -1.74
C TYR A 105 -6.88 -5.92 -0.58
N LEU A 106 -6.37 -5.83 0.65
CA LEU A 106 -7.13 -5.95 1.88
C LEU A 106 -6.81 -4.81 2.84
N LEU A 107 -7.77 -4.50 3.70
CA LEU A 107 -7.55 -3.59 4.82
C LEU A 107 -7.03 -4.34 6.05
N LYS A 108 -6.17 -3.72 6.85
CA LYS A 108 -5.61 -4.31 8.09
C LYS A 108 -6.66 -4.61 9.17
N ASN A 109 -7.91 -4.21 8.98
CA ASN A 109 -9.03 -4.50 9.87
C ASN A 109 -9.90 -5.70 9.44
N VAL A 110 -9.49 -6.44 8.41
CA VAL A 110 -10.19 -7.68 8.02
C VAL A 110 -10.13 -8.73 9.12
N SER A 111 -11.12 -9.61 9.14
CA SER A 111 -11.14 -10.75 10.07
C SER A 111 -10.01 -11.74 9.75
N ALA A 112 -9.66 -12.55 10.75
CA ALA A 112 -8.68 -13.62 10.58
C ALA A 112 -9.11 -14.63 9.49
N GLU A 113 -10.39 -14.94 9.42
CA GLU A 113 -10.93 -15.87 8.43
C GLU A 113 -10.85 -15.29 7.01
N GLU A 114 -11.17 -14.02 6.82
CA GLU A 114 -11.06 -13.33 5.53
C GLU A 114 -9.62 -13.27 5.04
N LEU A 115 -8.66 -12.98 5.93
CA LEU A 115 -7.24 -12.97 5.59
C LEU A 115 -6.74 -14.36 5.19
N ALA A 116 -7.10 -15.41 5.94
CA ALA A 116 -6.74 -16.80 5.58
C ALA A 116 -7.30 -17.20 4.22
N ASN A 117 -8.56 -16.87 3.95
CA ASN A 117 -9.21 -17.14 2.67
C ASN A 117 -8.55 -16.38 1.52
N ALA A 118 -8.14 -15.13 1.75
CA ALA A 118 -7.41 -14.35 0.76
C ALA A 118 -6.03 -14.94 0.44
N ILE A 119 -5.30 -15.44 1.44
CA ILE A 119 -4.01 -16.12 1.23
C ILE A 119 -4.20 -17.39 0.37
N ARG A 120 -5.19 -18.22 0.69
CA ARG A 120 -5.53 -19.42 -0.10
C ARG A 120 -5.93 -19.08 -1.53
N ALA A 121 -6.72 -18.02 -1.71
CA ALA A 121 -7.13 -17.55 -3.03
C ALA A 121 -5.91 -17.05 -3.83
N ALA A 122 -5.05 -16.24 -3.23
CA ALA A 122 -3.83 -15.74 -3.86
C ALA A 122 -2.88 -16.87 -4.27
N TYR A 123 -2.67 -17.86 -3.40
CA TYR A 123 -1.90 -19.06 -3.72
C TYR A 123 -2.46 -19.82 -4.93
N ALA A 124 -3.78 -19.89 -5.04
CA ALA A 124 -4.47 -20.49 -6.19
C ALA A 124 -4.54 -19.56 -7.43
N GLY A 125 -3.84 -18.42 -7.42
CA GLY A 125 -3.86 -17.45 -8.53
C GLY A 125 -5.18 -16.70 -8.72
N ARG A 126 -6.05 -16.68 -7.70
CA ARG A 126 -7.36 -16.00 -7.75
C ARG A 126 -7.28 -14.64 -7.07
N PRO A 127 -7.66 -13.55 -7.77
CA PRO A 127 -7.66 -12.21 -7.19
C PRO A 127 -8.64 -12.10 -6.01
N THR A 128 -8.26 -11.33 -4.99
CA THR A 128 -9.11 -10.99 -3.85
C THR A 128 -9.04 -9.50 -3.59
N LEU A 129 -10.18 -8.82 -3.71
CA LEU A 129 -10.31 -7.40 -3.42
C LEU A 129 -11.31 -7.20 -2.31
N ALA A 130 -10.95 -6.43 -1.29
CA ALA A 130 -11.92 -5.94 -0.32
C ALA A 130 -13.03 -5.15 -1.05
N PRO A 131 -14.29 -5.22 -0.59
CA PRO A 131 -15.39 -4.49 -1.22
C PRO A 131 -15.08 -3.01 -1.42
N GLU A 132 -14.42 -2.39 -0.46
CA GLU A 132 -14.01 -0.98 -0.51
C GLU A 132 -13.01 -0.70 -1.63
N ALA A 133 -12.05 -1.61 -1.86
CA ALA A 133 -11.10 -1.49 -2.97
C ALA A 133 -11.81 -1.66 -4.33
N ALA A 134 -12.78 -2.55 -4.41
CA ALA A 134 -13.60 -2.72 -5.60
C ALA A 134 -14.45 -1.46 -5.90
N GLU A 135 -15.06 -0.84 -4.88
CA GLU A 135 -15.79 0.42 -5.06
C GLU A 135 -14.90 1.54 -5.59
N VAL A 136 -13.68 1.65 -5.06
CA VAL A 136 -12.69 2.65 -5.51
C VAL A 136 -12.37 2.45 -6.99
N LEU A 137 -12.12 1.20 -7.41
CA LEU A 137 -11.83 0.90 -8.83
C LEU A 137 -13.02 1.19 -9.75
N ILE A 138 -14.24 0.89 -9.31
CA ILE A 138 -15.47 1.19 -10.08
C ILE A 138 -15.62 2.71 -10.24
N LYS A 139 -15.44 3.48 -9.16
CA LYS A 139 -15.48 4.94 -9.22
C LYS A 139 -14.41 5.49 -10.17
N ALA A 140 -13.19 5.02 -10.09
CA ALA A 140 -12.11 5.42 -11.00
C ALA A 140 -12.42 5.12 -12.47
N ALA A 141 -13.03 3.97 -12.76
CA ALA A 141 -13.42 3.60 -14.11
C ALA A 141 -14.60 4.43 -14.67
N THR A 142 -15.48 4.92 -13.79
CA THR A 142 -16.67 5.70 -14.18
C THR A 142 -16.41 7.19 -14.26
N HIS A 143 -15.43 7.73 -13.52
CA HIS A 143 -15.01 9.13 -13.64
C HIS A 143 -14.10 9.32 -14.84
N LYS A 144 -14.69 9.76 -15.96
CA LYS A 144 -13.94 10.25 -17.12
C LYS A 144 -13.17 11.51 -16.66
N LYS A 145 -11.84 11.42 -16.60
CA LYS A 145 -10.94 12.49 -16.17
C LYS A 145 -11.18 13.71 -17.07
N GLU A 146 -11.72 14.81 -16.54
CA GLU A 146 -11.69 16.09 -17.23
C GLU A 146 -10.24 16.54 -17.31
N GLU A 147 -9.77 16.95 -18.49
CA GLU A 147 -8.36 17.26 -18.84
C GLU A 147 -7.73 18.45 -18.09
N THR A 148 -8.41 18.99 -17.07
CA THR A 148 -7.95 20.16 -16.30
C THR A 148 -7.75 19.88 -14.80
N ASP A 149 -8.06 18.66 -14.31
CA ASP A 149 -7.88 18.31 -12.90
C ASP A 149 -6.51 17.64 -12.71
N PRO A 150 -5.63 18.14 -11.82
CA PRO A 150 -4.35 17.49 -11.50
C PRO A 150 -4.50 16.11 -10.86
N GLY A 151 -5.71 15.66 -10.64
CA GLY A 151 -6.02 14.32 -10.14
C GLY A 151 -5.61 14.11 -8.68
N LEU A 152 -5.64 15.16 -7.86
CA LEU A 152 -5.42 15.07 -6.42
C LEU A 152 -6.66 14.50 -5.74
N THR A 153 -6.44 13.54 -4.81
CA THR A 153 -7.48 13.03 -3.94
C THR A 153 -7.92 14.05 -2.90
N ASP A 154 -9.07 13.83 -2.27
CA ASP A 154 -9.52 14.64 -1.12
C ASP A 154 -8.44 14.68 -0.02
N ARG A 155 -7.77 13.55 0.23
CA ARG A 155 -6.70 13.47 1.23
C ARG A 155 -5.44 14.25 0.83
N GLU A 156 -5.09 14.24 -0.43
CA GLU A 156 -3.99 15.04 -0.96
C GLU A 156 -4.34 16.53 -0.99
N LEU A 157 -5.57 16.89 -1.29
CA LEU A 157 -6.05 18.27 -1.18
C LEU A 157 -5.98 18.78 0.27
N ASP A 158 -6.41 17.97 1.25
CA ASP A 158 -6.26 18.30 2.67
C ASP A 158 -4.80 18.56 3.04
N ILE A 159 -3.90 17.67 2.62
CA ILE A 159 -2.47 17.80 2.90
C ILE A 159 -1.89 18.99 2.16
N LEU A 160 -2.24 19.20 0.89
CA LEU A 160 -1.80 20.34 0.10
C LEU A 160 -2.26 21.67 0.71
N GLN A 161 -3.51 21.74 1.21
CA GLN A 161 -3.99 22.91 1.98
C GLN A 161 -3.10 23.16 3.20
N LEU A 162 -2.78 22.13 3.98
CA LEU A 162 -1.91 22.28 5.15
C LEU A 162 -0.45 22.64 4.77
N MET A 163 0.00 22.22 3.59
CA MET A 163 1.29 22.67 3.04
C MET A 163 1.25 24.16 2.68
N VAL A 164 0.16 24.65 2.10
CA VAL A 164 -0.06 26.07 1.81
C VAL A 164 -0.14 26.87 3.10
N ASP A 165 -0.79 26.35 4.15
CA ASP A 165 -0.81 26.94 5.49
C ASP A 165 0.55 26.94 6.21
N GLY A 166 1.61 26.40 5.57
CA GLY A 166 2.99 26.43 6.07
C GLY A 166 3.32 25.31 7.08
N LEU A 167 2.46 24.33 7.31
CA LEU A 167 2.71 23.25 8.29
C LEU A 167 3.81 22.31 7.79
N SER A 168 4.70 21.89 8.69
CA SER A 168 5.67 20.82 8.41
C SER A 168 5.01 19.43 8.38
N ASN A 169 5.68 18.43 7.77
CA ASN A 169 5.16 17.04 7.76
C ASN A 169 4.85 16.48 9.17
N PRO A 170 5.68 16.73 10.22
CA PRO A 170 5.32 16.38 11.59
C PRO A 170 4.05 17.05 12.11
N ASP A 171 3.80 18.31 11.74
CA ASP A 171 2.63 19.04 12.22
C ASP A 171 1.36 18.60 11.46
N ILE A 172 1.49 18.34 10.17
CA ILE A 172 0.43 17.71 9.36
C ILE A 172 0.06 16.35 9.92
N ALA A 173 1.06 15.51 10.25
CA ALA A 173 0.85 14.18 10.83
C ALA A 173 0.05 14.26 12.14
N LYS A 174 0.40 15.22 13.03
CA LYS A 174 -0.35 15.46 14.27
C LYS A 174 -1.78 15.94 14.00
N LYS A 175 -1.95 16.90 13.09
CA LYS A 175 -3.25 17.50 12.80
C LYS A 175 -4.21 16.50 12.16
N LEU A 176 -3.70 15.58 11.34
CA LEU A 176 -4.49 14.58 10.63
C LEU A 176 -4.54 13.21 11.33
N TYR A 177 -3.91 13.08 12.50
CA TYR A 177 -3.83 11.83 13.28
C TYR A 177 -3.28 10.63 12.49
N VAL A 178 -2.21 10.87 11.70
CA VAL A 178 -1.53 9.85 10.90
C VAL A 178 -0.03 9.82 11.19
N SER A 179 0.69 8.82 10.66
CA SER A 179 2.14 8.74 10.81
C SER A 179 2.87 9.77 9.93
N ARG A 180 4.13 10.10 10.30
CA ARG A 180 4.98 10.96 9.46
C ARG A 180 5.30 10.32 8.11
N SER A 181 5.43 9.00 8.06
CA SER A 181 5.64 8.25 6.82
C SER A 181 4.46 8.38 5.86
N THR A 182 3.24 8.31 6.40
CA THR A 182 2.00 8.54 5.64
C THR A 182 1.98 9.93 5.00
N VAL A 183 2.30 10.98 5.78
CA VAL A 183 2.36 12.34 5.22
C VAL A 183 3.43 12.48 4.15
N LYS A 184 4.63 11.89 4.36
CA LYS A 184 5.69 11.89 3.35
C LYS A 184 5.23 11.23 2.05
N PHE A 185 4.54 10.10 2.14
CA PHE A 185 3.98 9.39 0.99
C PHE A 185 3.02 10.29 0.19
N HIS A 186 2.03 10.89 0.85
CA HIS A 186 1.09 11.79 0.17
C HIS A 186 1.77 13.02 -0.41
N VAL A 187 2.74 13.60 0.30
CA VAL A 187 3.52 14.74 -0.23
C VAL A 187 4.27 14.34 -1.51
N SER A 188 4.89 13.16 -1.55
CA SER A 188 5.55 12.67 -2.77
C SER A 188 4.58 12.49 -3.93
N ASN A 189 3.39 11.95 -3.66
CA ASN A 189 2.34 11.81 -4.68
C ASN A 189 1.83 13.15 -5.18
N ILE A 190 1.62 14.12 -4.28
CA ILE A 190 1.24 15.50 -4.65
C ILE A 190 2.29 16.10 -5.60
N LEU A 191 3.58 15.99 -5.26
CA LEU A 191 4.66 16.51 -6.12
C LEU A 191 4.63 15.85 -7.50
N MET A 192 4.49 14.55 -7.56
CA MET A 192 4.43 13.79 -8.81
C MET A 192 3.21 14.19 -9.66
N LYS A 193 2.03 14.29 -9.05
CA LYS A 193 0.77 14.62 -9.76
C LYS A 193 0.75 16.06 -10.28
N LEU A 194 1.36 16.99 -9.54
CA LEU A 194 1.52 18.38 -9.95
C LEU A 194 2.71 18.58 -10.91
N GLY A 195 3.58 17.60 -11.08
CA GLY A 195 4.83 17.75 -11.83
C GLY A 195 5.82 18.69 -11.14
N ALA A 196 5.70 18.88 -9.82
CA ALA A 196 6.52 19.81 -9.05
C ALA A 196 7.83 19.16 -8.59
N ALA A 197 8.96 19.82 -8.79
CA ALA A 197 10.27 19.34 -8.35
C ALA A 197 10.53 19.57 -6.85
N SER A 198 9.71 20.39 -6.18
CA SER A 198 9.87 20.71 -4.76
C SER A 198 8.54 21.05 -4.09
N ARG A 199 8.53 20.92 -2.74
CA ARG A 199 7.39 21.35 -1.91
C ARG A 199 7.00 22.81 -2.16
N THR A 200 7.98 23.70 -2.28
CA THR A 200 7.75 25.14 -2.51
C THR A 200 7.06 25.37 -3.86
N GLU A 201 7.47 24.64 -4.88
CA GLU A 201 6.86 24.69 -6.20
C GLU A 201 5.41 24.18 -6.18
N ALA A 202 5.16 23.04 -5.51
CA ALA A 202 3.81 22.51 -5.35
C ALA A 202 2.87 23.50 -4.64
N VAL A 203 3.34 24.15 -3.58
CA VAL A 203 2.60 25.22 -2.88
C VAL A 203 2.32 26.40 -3.82
N SER A 204 3.31 26.84 -4.59
CA SER A 204 3.13 27.90 -5.58
C SER A 204 2.08 27.55 -6.63
N MET A 205 2.16 26.33 -7.19
CA MET A 205 1.17 25.82 -8.15
C MET A 205 -0.23 25.74 -7.57
N ALA A 206 -0.35 25.30 -6.30
CA ALA A 206 -1.63 25.20 -5.60
C ALA A 206 -2.31 26.57 -5.43
N ILE A 207 -1.53 27.60 -5.07
CA ILE A 207 -2.04 28.98 -4.90
C ILE A 207 -2.44 29.57 -6.25
N HIS A 208 -1.56 29.50 -7.28
CA HIS A 208 -1.82 30.07 -8.59
C HIS A 208 -2.97 29.34 -9.33
N GLY A 209 -3.01 28.00 -9.21
CA GLY A 209 -4.05 27.15 -9.81
C GLY A 209 -5.37 27.14 -9.04
N ARG A 210 -5.45 27.80 -7.89
CA ARG A 210 -6.61 27.78 -6.97
C ARG A 210 -7.09 26.37 -6.64
N LEU A 211 -6.14 25.44 -6.51
CA LEU A 211 -6.43 24.02 -6.21
C LEU A 211 -6.91 23.84 -4.77
N VAL A 212 -6.58 24.76 -3.88
CA VAL A 212 -6.96 24.82 -2.46
C VAL A 212 -7.39 26.26 -2.09
N LYS A 213 -8.07 26.39 -0.94
CA LYS A 213 -8.64 27.67 -0.49
C LYS A 213 -7.65 28.52 0.30
#